data_b442f23ea5893e7a1e5c6a7878e866c1
#
_entry.id   b442f23ea5893e7a1e5c6a7878e866c1
#
_cell.length_a   1.000
_cell.length_b   1.000
_cell.length_c   1.000
_cell.angle_alpha   90.00
_cell.angle_beta   90.00
_cell.angle_gamma   90.00
#
_symmetry.space_group_name_H-M   'P 1'
#
loop_
_entity.id
_entity.type
_entity.pdbx_description
1 polymer ?
#
loop_
_entity_poly.entity_id
_entity_poly.type
_entity_poly.pdbx_seq_one_letter_code
_entity_poly.pdbx_strand_id
1 'polypeptide(L)'
;MSILLLGLLFLTCGLTHGQLRTNQLAKNCKEVQQMGGTKTDVYTIQTNSGIHNVLCDQQTNGGGWTVVQQRFDGRIRFWDRSWNEYRNGFGTPGLMESFYAGNELIHELTNQFDGNSTLRIEIYGDRNPGSQHANDFYFSEYYFKLKDEKSEYEAAIFIDWQHLVGNATTGWYDITYSNGVKFSTIDHNNDPDPDCQQIFHLGGWWSHYCGLTSLNGEYTPQKFGDGYGLFFTVAGQFVVNPKTTRMMVRDRETK
;
A
#
# COMPACT_ATOMS: atom_id res chain seq x y z
N MET A 1 68.61 32.70 44.41
CA MET A 1 68.65 31.72 43.27
C MET A 1 67.28 31.07 43.18
N SER A 2 66.40 31.70 42.39
CA SER A 2 64.99 31.26 42.29
C SER A 2 64.85 30.58 40.91
N ILE A 3 64.42 29.36 40.94
CA ILE A 3 64.15 28.56 39.75
C ILE A 3 62.67 28.71 39.42
N LEU A 4 62.36 29.36 38.30
CA LEU A 4 60.99 29.40 37.73
C LEU A 4 60.73 28.06 37.00
N LEU A 5 59.72 27.33 37.43
CA LEU A 5 59.15 26.22 36.65
C LEU A 5 58.08 26.77 35.70
N LEU A 6 58.34 26.70 34.41
CA LEU A 6 57.32 26.90 33.37
C LEU A 6 56.50 25.63 33.20
N GLY A 7 55.23 25.68 33.58
CA GLY A 7 54.26 24.61 33.28
C GLY A 7 53.73 24.75 31.86
N LEU A 8 54.02 23.75 30.99
CA LEU A 8 53.42 23.61 29.67
C LEU A 8 51.98 23.06 29.83
N LEU A 9 50.99 23.89 29.53
CA LEU A 9 49.61 23.42 29.32
C LEU A 9 49.51 22.79 27.91
N PHE A 10 49.34 21.49 27.83
CA PHE A 10 48.92 20.85 26.61
C PHE A 10 47.41 21.02 26.45
N LEU A 11 46.99 21.90 25.55
CA LEU A 11 45.61 21.94 25.02
C LEU A 11 45.42 20.71 24.11
N THR A 12 44.73 19.70 24.61
CA THR A 12 44.20 18.63 23.75
C THR A 12 43.00 19.15 22.97
N CYS A 13 43.23 19.49 21.74
CA CYS A 13 42.15 19.78 20.76
C CYS A 13 41.43 18.47 20.48
N GLY A 14 40.28 18.27 21.14
CA GLY A 14 39.37 17.16 20.85
C GLY A 14 38.76 17.36 19.47
N LEU A 15 39.29 16.64 18.47
CA LEU A 15 38.64 16.52 17.17
C LEU A 15 37.32 15.76 17.36
N THR A 16 36.21 16.51 17.49
CA THR A 16 34.89 15.94 17.30
C THR A 16 34.77 15.52 15.85
N HIS A 17 34.82 14.20 15.62
CA HIS A 17 34.44 13.63 14.34
C HIS A 17 32.97 13.99 14.09
N GLY A 18 32.74 15.08 13.35
CA GLY A 18 31.45 15.33 12.76
C GLY A 18 31.14 14.16 11.83
N GLN A 19 30.26 13.25 12.24
CA GLN A 19 29.69 12.27 11.35
C GLN A 19 29.09 13.06 10.18
N LEU A 20 29.70 12.93 9.01
CA LEU A 20 29.07 13.28 7.76
C LEU A 20 27.75 12.50 7.72
N ARG A 21 26.62 13.19 7.95
CA ARG A 21 25.32 12.62 7.66
C ARG A 21 25.33 12.34 6.16
N THR A 22 25.53 11.10 5.78
CA THR A 22 25.25 10.67 4.42
C THR A 22 23.80 11.06 4.15
N ASN A 23 23.56 11.81 3.07
CA ASN A 23 22.23 12.15 2.58
C ASN A 23 21.56 10.87 2.05
N GLN A 24 21.35 9.89 2.91
CA GLN A 24 20.70 8.66 2.57
C GLN A 24 19.20 8.92 2.61
N LEU A 25 18.52 8.71 1.49
CA LEU A 25 17.07 8.76 1.42
C LEU A 25 16.48 7.61 2.24
N ALA A 26 15.34 7.85 2.84
CA ALA A 26 14.56 6.81 3.51
C ALA A 26 14.15 5.72 2.51
N LYS A 27 14.01 4.49 2.97
CA LYS A 27 13.58 3.36 2.13
C LYS A 27 12.06 3.17 2.10
N ASN A 28 11.35 3.74 3.07
CA ASN A 28 9.91 3.65 3.24
C ASN A 28 9.41 4.77 4.16
N CYS A 29 8.09 4.90 4.31
CA CYS A 29 7.49 5.97 5.11
C CYS A 29 7.73 5.84 6.63
N LYS A 30 8.04 4.65 7.14
CA LYS A 30 8.44 4.49 8.55
C LYS A 30 9.82 5.10 8.79
N GLU A 31 10.76 4.90 7.88
CA GLU A 31 12.07 5.57 7.96
C GLU A 31 11.94 7.09 7.76
N VAL A 32 11.06 7.57 6.86
CA VAL A 32 10.73 8.99 6.76
C VAL A 32 10.28 9.56 8.10
N GLN A 33 9.38 8.87 8.80
CA GLN A 33 8.91 9.27 10.13
C GLN A 33 10.05 9.34 11.16
N GLN A 34 10.93 8.34 11.18
CA GLN A 34 12.10 8.27 12.06
C GLN A 34 13.11 9.40 11.77
N MET A 35 13.17 9.86 10.53
CA MET A 35 14.01 10.99 10.11
C MET A 35 13.36 12.35 10.37
N GLY A 36 12.16 12.39 10.97
CA GLY A 36 11.45 13.62 11.36
C GLY A 36 10.35 14.06 10.38
N GLY A 37 10.04 13.27 9.34
CA GLY A 37 8.92 13.53 8.42
C GLY A 37 7.59 13.13 9.07
N THR A 38 6.97 14.02 9.85
CA THR A 38 5.78 13.71 10.66
C THR A 38 4.45 14.14 10.04
N LYS A 39 4.48 14.82 8.90
CA LYS A 39 3.26 15.21 8.18
C LYS A 39 2.87 14.13 7.19
N THR A 40 1.57 13.91 7.04
CA THR A 40 1.02 13.14 5.90
C THR A 40 1.21 13.97 4.64
N ASP A 41 2.14 13.55 3.76
CA ASP A 41 2.53 14.26 2.55
C ASP A 41 3.29 13.34 1.61
N VAL A 42 3.66 13.86 0.43
CA VAL A 42 4.53 13.16 -0.54
C VAL A 42 5.98 13.32 -0.13
N TYR A 43 6.68 12.19 -0.05
CA TYR A 43 8.12 12.13 0.26
C TYR A 43 8.87 11.34 -0.80
N THR A 44 10.15 11.63 -0.93
CA THR A 44 11.05 10.86 -1.80
C THR A 44 11.73 9.78 -0.98
N ILE A 45 11.61 8.54 -1.46
CA ILE A 45 12.28 7.36 -0.89
C ILE A 45 13.21 6.73 -1.92
N GLN A 46 14.12 5.88 -1.47
CA GLN A 46 15.02 5.10 -2.32
C GLN A 46 14.90 3.61 -2.00
N THR A 47 14.58 2.83 -3.02
CA THR A 47 14.56 1.37 -2.95
C THR A 47 15.58 0.77 -3.92
N ASN A 48 15.61 -0.54 -4.10
CA ASN A 48 16.52 -1.19 -5.05
C ASN A 48 16.18 -0.85 -6.50
N SER A 49 14.89 -0.66 -6.83
CA SER A 49 14.43 -0.27 -8.17
C SER A 49 14.64 1.21 -8.49
N GLY A 50 15.01 2.03 -7.51
CA GLY A 50 15.34 3.43 -7.73
C GLY A 50 14.74 4.41 -6.73
N ILE A 51 14.58 5.66 -7.19
CA ILE A 51 14.03 6.76 -6.41
C ILE A 51 12.55 6.91 -6.75
N HIS A 52 11.70 6.96 -5.72
CA HIS A 52 10.26 7.04 -5.85
C HIS A 52 9.68 8.18 -5.01
N ASN A 53 8.70 8.89 -5.57
CA ASN A 53 7.84 9.74 -4.77
C ASN A 53 6.66 8.90 -4.28
N VAL A 54 6.42 8.90 -2.97
CA VAL A 54 5.36 8.13 -2.33
C VAL A 54 4.54 9.01 -1.38
N LEU A 55 3.26 8.73 -1.25
CA LEU A 55 2.44 9.34 -0.22
C LEU A 55 2.66 8.60 1.09
N CYS A 56 3.15 9.31 2.10
CA CYS A 56 3.30 8.78 3.45
C CYS A 56 2.11 9.24 4.32
N ASP A 57 1.37 8.31 4.88
CA ASP A 57 0.43 8.61 5.95
C ASP A 57 1.15 8.49 7.30
N GLN A 58 1.33 9.65 7.94
CA GLN A 58 2.04 9.77 9.21
C GLN A 58 1.12 9.92 10.41
N GLN A 59 -0.20 9.80 10.21
CA GLN A 59 -1.21 10.03 11.24
C GLN A 59 -1.98 8.77 11.62
N THR A 60 -2.39 7.97 10.64
CA THR A 60 -3.23 6.79 10.85
C THR A 60 -2.50 5.77 11.72
N ASN A 61 -3.08 5.43 12.88
CA ASN A 61 -2.61 4.36 13.78
C ASN A 61 -1.08 4.40 14.02
N GLY A 62 -0.54 5.56 14.42
CA GLY A 62 0.89 5.74 14.70
C GLY A 62 1.75 6.12 13.49
N GLY A 63 1.19 6.21 12.30
CA GLY A 63 1.89 6.65 11.09
C GLY A 63 2.85 5.63 10.49
N GLY A 64 3.76 6.10 9.65
CA GLY A 64 4.76 5.27 8.98
C GLY A 64 4.19 4.42 7.83
N TRP A 65 2.99 4.71 7.35
CA TRP A 65 2.36 3.99 6.25
C TRP A 65 2.80 4.52 4.89
N THR A 66 3.23 3.63 4.01
CA THR A 66 3.44 3.95 2.60
C THR A 66 2.17 3.61 1.83
N VAL A 67 1.50 4.61 1.26
CA VAL A 67 0.29 4.41 0.46
C VAL A 67 0.69 3.84 -0.90
N VAL A 68 0.14 2.69 -1.24
CA VAL A 68 0.47 1.96 -2.47
C VAL A 68 -0.64 1.99 -3.50
N GLN A 69 -1.86 2.26 -3.09
CA GLN A 69 -3.01 2.46 -3.97
C GLN A 69 -3.93 3.51 -3.35
N GLN A 70 -4.45 4.41 -4.15
CA GLN A 70 -5.52 5.31 -3.74
C GLN A 70 -6.49 5.53 -4.91
N ARG A 71 -7.78 5.40 -4.60
CA ARG A 71 -8.88 5.81 -5.49
C ARG A 71 -9.59 6.96 -4.80
N PHE A 72 -9.45 8.12 -5.38
CA PHE A 72 -10.12 9.33 -4.90
C PHE A 72 -11.36 9.65 -5.75
N ASP A 73 -11.25 9.37 -7.04
CA ASP A 73 -12.32 9.57 -8.02
C ASP A 73 -12.11 8.66 -9.26
N GLY A 74 -12.95 8.85 -10.28
CA GLY A 74 -12.91 8.08 -11.53
C GLY A 74 -12.09 8.70 -12.66
N ARG A 75 -11.31 9.77 -12.42
CA ARG A 75 -10.55 10.47 -13.49
C ARG A 75 -9.46 9.59 -14.11
N ILE A 76 -8.82 8.76 -13.31
CA ILE A 76 -7.83 7.79 -13.81
C ILE A 76 -8.52 6.45 -13.99
N ARG A 77 -8.42 5.91 -15.20
CA ARG A 77 -8.89 4.58 -15.51
C ARG A 77 -7.85 3.58 -15.03
N PHE A 78 -8.26 2.70 -14.11
CA PHE A 78 -7.43 1.62 -13.58
C PHE A 78 -7.67 0.31 -14.31
N TRP A 79 -8.91 0.05 -14.67
CA TRP A 79 -9.38 -1.27 -15.10
C TRP A 79 -8.79 -1.74 -16.43
N ASP A 80 -8.39 -0.83 -17.32
CA ASP A 80 -7.84 -1.12 -18.64
C ASP A 80 -6.31 -0.93 -18.74
N ARG A 81 -5.62 -0.91 -17.60
CA ARG A 81 -4.16 -0.80 -17.55
C ARG A 81 -3.48 -2.15 -17.83
N SER A 82 -2.41 -2.07 -18.61
CA SER A 82 -1.56 -3.21 -18.96
C SER A 82 -0.72 -3.72 -17.77
N TRP A 83 -0.19 -4.93 -17.94
CA TRP A 83 0.79 -5.50 -17.00
C TRP A 83 1.95 -4.56 -16.72
N ASN A 84 2.54 -3.98 -17.76
CA ASN A 84 3.66 -3.04 -17.61
C ASN A 84 3.28 -1.78 -16.84
N GLU A 85 2.08 -1.26 -17.01
CA GLU A 85 1.60 -0.11 -16.25
C GLU A 85 1.40 -0.49 -14.78
N TYR A 86 0.81 -1.64 -14.49
CA TYR A 86 0.68 -2.15 -13.12
C TYR A 86 2.02 -2.50 -12.48
N ARG A 87 2.97 -3.01 -13.25
CA ARG A 87 4.34 -3.26 -12.79
C ARG A 87 5.02 -1.98 -12.32
N ASN A 88 4.96 -0.93 -13.14
CA ASN A 88 5.71 0.32 -12.93
C ASN A 88 4.95 1.36 -12.12
N GLY A 89 3.62 1.23 -11.98
CA GLY A 89 2.75 2.21 -11.36
C GLY A 89 2.26 3.30 -12.32
N PHE A 90 1.20 3.97 -11.92
CA PHE A 90 0.58 5.05 -12.69
C PHE A 90 -0.18 6.03 -11.77
N GLY A 91 -0.49 7.21 -12.29
CA GLY A 91 -1.01 8.33 -11.50
C GLY A 91 0.11 9.06 -10.75
N THR A 92 -0.26 10.04 -9.94
CA THR A 92 0.69 10.82 -9.15
C THR A 92 0.32 10.69 -7.67
N PRO A 93 1.23 10.25 -6.79
CA PRO A 93 0.97 10.23 -5.36
C PRO A 93 0.57 11.61 -4.85
N GLY A 94 -0.50 11.68 -4.05
CA GLY A 94 -1.02 12.92 -3.49
C GLY A 94 -2.23 12.69 -2.61
N LEU A 95 -2.56 13.65 -1.74
CA LEU A 95 -3.63 13.51 -0.75
C LEU A 95 -5.02 13.31 -1.37
N MET A 96 -5.28 13.91 -2.52
CA MET A 96 -6.57 13.88 -3.23
C MET A 96 -6.42 13.36 -4.65
N GLU A 97 -5.45 12.49 -4.88
CA GLU A 97 -5.15 11.95 -6.20
C GLU A 97 -5.39 10.43 -6.23
N SER A 98 -5.78 9.92 -7.41
CA SER A 98 -5.86 8.49 -7.66
C SER A 98 -4.54 8.01 -8.24
N PHE A 99 -3.95 6.96 -7.67
CA PHE A 99 -2.69 6.38 -8.16
C PHE A 99 -2.52 4.92 -7.73
N TYR A 100 -1.63 4.23 -8.42
CA TYR A 100 -1.12 2.91 -8.09
C TYR A 100 0.41 2.96 -8.08
N ALA A 101 1.04 2.52 -7.00
CA ALA A 101 2.48 2.65 -6.80
C ALA A 101 3.34 1.74 -7.69
N GLY A 102 2.75 0.68 -8.21
CA GLY A 102 3.41 -0.34 -9.01
C GLY A 102 3.76 -1.59 -8.22
N ASN A 103 3.54 -2.76 -8.84
CA ASN A 103 3.80 -4.06 -8.21
C ASN A 103 5.26 -4.23 -7.83
N GLU A 104 6.20 -3.68 -8.63
CA GLU A 104 7.63 -3.75 -8.33
C GLU A 104 7.94 -3.02 -7.03
N LEU A 105 7.45 -1.79 -6.87
CA LEU A 105 7.62 -1.04 -5.62
C LEU A 105 6.91 -1.71 -4.44
N ILE A 106 5.70 -2.24 -4.64
CA ILE A 106 4.97 -2.97 -3.58
C ILE A 106 5.73 -4.22 -3.16
N HIS A 107 6.27 -4.98 -4.13
CA HIS A 107 7.14 -6.12 -3.86
C HIS A 107 8.32 -5.71 -2.98
N GLU A 108 9.06 -4.69 -3.36
CA GLU A 108 10.22 -4.22 -2.59
C GLU A 108 9.83 -3.77 -1.18
N LEU A 109 8.80 -2.93 -1.05
CA LEU A 109 8.33 -2.44 0.24
C LEU A 109 7.94 -3.59 1.19
N THR A 110 7.20 -4.59 0.69
CA THR A 110 6.70 -5.70 1.52
C THR A 110 7.77 -6.74 1.85
N ASN A 111 8.90 -6.74 1.13
CA ASN A 111 10.02 -7.64 1.38
C ASN A 111 11.17 -7.01 2.19
N GLN A 112 11.13 -5.69 2.47
CA GLN A 112 12.09 -5.01 3.35
C GLN A 112 11.96 -5.43 4.84
N PHE A 113 10.80 -5.93 5.25
CA PHE A 113 10.42 -6.13 6.64
C PHE A 113 10.55 -7.58 7.10
N ASP A 114 11.55 -8.33 6.63
CA ASP A 114 11.76 -9.75 6.96
C ASP A 114 10.49 -10.61 6.83
N GLY A 115 9.60 -10.21 5.91
CA GLY A 115 8.32 -10.86 5.66
C GLY A 115 7.18 -10.48 6.61
N ASN A 116 7.37 -9.48 7.48
CA ASN A 116 6.38 -9.01 8.45
C ASN A 116 5.76 -7.67 8.03
N SER A 117 5.22 -7.56 6.82
CA SER A 117 4.50 -6.35 6.44
C SER A 117 3.00 -6.44 6.74
N THR A 118 2.43 -5.30 7.13
CA THR A 118 0.99 -5.13 7.29
C THR A 118 0.45 -4.35 6.11
N LEU A 119 -0.61 -4.88 5.48
CA LEU A 119 -1.47 -4.16 4.56
C LEU A 119 -2.67 -3.62 5.35
N ARG A 120 -2.89 -2.33 5.27
CA ARG A 120 -4.13 -1.71 5.72
C ARG A 120 -4.94 -1.27 4.50
N ILE A 121 -6.20 -1.68 4.48
CA ILE A 121 -7.19 -1.26 3.48
C ILE A 121 -8.20 -0.35 4.16
N GLU A 122 -8.47 0.78 3.55
CA GLU A 122 -9.50 1.73 3.98
C GLU A 122 -10.49 1.97 2.84
N ILE A 123 -11.76 1.99 3.17
CA ILE A 123 -12.88 2.09 2.25
C ILE A 123 -13.87 3.10 2.81
N TYR A 124 -14.27 4.07 2.00
CA TYR A 124 -15.27 5.04 2.39
C TYR A 124 -16.43 5.09 1.40
N GLY A 125 -17.61 4.99 1.95
CA GLY A 125 -18.89 5.15 1.29
C GLY A 125 -19.26 4.04 0.31
N ASP A 126 -20.44 4.16 -0.22
CA ASP A 126 -20.95 3.31 -1.30
C ASP A 126 -21.58 4.20 -2.36
N ARG A 127 -21.22 3.99 -3.65
CA ARG A 127 -21.74 4.72 -4.80
C ARG A 127 -23.03 4.12 -5.34
N ASN A 128 -23.43 2.92 -4.88
CA ASN A 128 -24.67 2.31 -5.32
C ASN A 128 -25.85 3.19 -4.93
N PRO A 129 -26.68 3.63 -5.89
CA PRO A 129 -27.83 4.50 -5.61
C PRO A 129 -28.78 3.87 -4.58
N GLY A 130 -29.10 4.64 -3.55
CA GLY A 130 -29.99 4.18 -2.48
C GLY A 130 -29.34 3.29 -1.41
N SER A 131 -28.02 3.09 -1.45
CA SER A 131 -27.31 2.34 -0.44
C SER A 131 -27.45 2.97 0.95
N GLN A 132 -27.64 2.10 1.95
CA GLN A 132 -27.63 2.48 3.37
C GLN A 132 -26.22 2.75 3.89
N HIS A 133 -25.18 2.36 3.12
CA HIS A 133 -23.76 2.48 3.43
C HIS A 133 -23.07 3.65 2.74
N ALA A 134 -23.84 4.61 2.24
CA ALA A 134 -23.34 5.70 1.39
C ALA A 134 -22.23 6.54 2.02
N ASN A 135 -22.11 6.59 3.35
CA ASN A 135 -21.12 7.40 4.07
C ASN A 135 -20.37 6.60 5.17
N ASP A 136 -20.46 5.29 5.13
CA ASP A 136 -19.80 4.44 6.13
C ASP A 136 -18.31 4.32 5.84
N PHE A 137 -17.54 4.12 6.91
CA PHE A 137 -16.10 3.90 6.82
C PHE A 137 -15.75 2.49 7.30
N TYR A 138 -15.02 1.77 6.46
CA TYR A 138 -14.53 0.43 6.75
C TYR A 138 -13.02 0.37 6.60
N PHE A 139 -12.38 -0.41 7.46
CA PHE A 139 -10.96 -0.71 7.33
C PHE A 139 -10.63 -2.09 7.90
N SER A 140 -9.52 -2.65 7.44
CA SER A 140 -8.95 -3.87 8.02
C SER A 140 -7.46 -3.95 7.76
N GLU A 141 -6.75 -4.69 8.63
CA GLU A 141 -5.32 -4.92 8.53
C GLU A 141 -5.03 -6.41 8.33
N TYR A 142 -4.09 -6.72 7.44
CA TYR A 142 -3.71 -8.07 7.02
C TYR A 142 -2.22 -8.24 7.05
N TYR A 143 -1.73 -9.45 7.23
CA TYR A 143 -0.40 -9.82 6.77
C TYR A 143 -0.36 -9.74 5.25
N PHE A 144 0.67 -9.12 4.70
CA PHE A 144 0.77 -8.96 3.27
C PHE A 144 2.20 -9.05 2.79
N LYS A 145 2.42 -9.88 1.78
CA LYS A 145 3.67 -9.95 1.05
C LYS A 145 3.38 -10.18 -0.43
N LEU A 146 4.06 -9.43 -1.28
CA LEU A 146 3.99 -9.60 -2.71
C LEU A 146 5.26 -10.28 -3.21
N LYS A 147 5.14 -11.38 -3.96
CA LYS A 147 6.26 -12.02 -4.64
C LYS A 147 6.74 -11.17 -5.83
N ASP A 148 7.87 -11.53 -6.41
CA ASP A 148 8.47 -10.86 -7.56
C ASP A 148 7.69 -11.11 -8.87
N GLU A 149 8.10 -10.42 -9.95
CA GLU A 149 7.49 -10.58 -11.28
C GLU A 149 7.63 -12.00 -11.83
N LYS A 150 8.72 -12.72 -11.53
CA LYS A 150 8.91 -14.12 -11.96
C LYS A 150 7.87 -15.06 -11.39
N SER A 151 7.36 -14.72 -10.21
CA SER A 151 6.24 -15.39 -9.53
C SER A 151 4.89 -14.76 -9.89
N GLU A 152 4.85 -13.89 -10.91
CA GLU A 152 3.66 -13.18 -11.39
C GLU A 152 2.97 -12.39 -10.27
N TYR A 153 3.78 -11.76 -9.41
CA TYR A 153 3.32 -10.97 -8.27
C TYR A 153 2.26 -11.69 -7.43
N GLU A 154 2.44 -12.98 -7.19
CA GLU A 154 1.56 -13.76 -6.31
C GLU A 154 1.50 -13.12 -4.92
N ALA A 155 0.28 -12.91 -4.42
CA ALA A 155 0.05 -12.30 -3.12
C ALA A 155 -0.05 -13.33 -2.00
N ALA A 156 0.66 -13.12 -0.90
CA ALA A 156 0.37 -13.75 0.38
C ALA A 156 -0.43 -12.74 1.22
N ILE A 157 -1.71 -13.02 1.43
CA ILE A 157 -2.64 -12.18 2.20
C ILE A 157 -3.35 -13.07 3.22
N PHE A 158 -3.15 -12.82 4.51
CA PHE A 158 -3.83 -13.56 5.55
C PHE A 158 -4.06 -12.70 6.79
N ILE A 159 -4.95 -13.14 7.64
CA ILE A 159 -5.36 -12.40 8.82
C ILE A 159 -4.89 -13.12 10.09
N ASP A 160 -4.62 -12.33 11.12
CA ASP A 160 -4.43 -12.87 12.45
C ASP A 160 -5.80 -13.08 13.11
N TRP A 161 -6.24 -14.33 13.16
CA TRP A 161 -7.54 -14.70 13.70
C TRP A 161 -7.75 -14.39 15.18
N GLN A 162 -6.66 -14.28 15.91
CA GLN A 162 -6.69 -13.96 17.33
C GLN A 162 -6.76 -12.45 17.58
N HIS A 163 -6.33 -11.65 16.59
CA HIS A 163 -6.21 -10.20 16.71
C HIS A 163 -6.72 -9.52 15.43
N LEU A 164 -8.03 -9.62 15.19
CA LEU A 164 -8.65 -8.90 14.06
C LEU A 164 -8.56 -7.39 14.30
N VAL A 165 -8.11 -6.66 13.28
CA VAL A 165 -8.02 -5.19 13.32
C VAL A 165 -8.93 -4.62 12.24
N GLY A 166 -9.91 -3.82 12.68
CA GLY A 166 -10.86 -3.15 11.80
C GLY A 166 -12.25 -3.77 11.81
N ASN A 167 -13.10 -3.27 10.92
CA ASN A 167 -14.52 -3.64 10.79
C ASN A 167 -14.87 -4.11 9.37
N ALA A 168 -13.91 -4.17 8.45
CA ALA A 168 -14.13 -4.59 7.07
C ALA A 168 -13.98 -6.10 6.87
N THR A 169 -13.51 -6.83 7.88
CA THR A 169 -13.32 -8.29 7.80
C THR A 169 -13.85 -9.01 9.03
N THR A 170 -14.32 -10.23 8.81
CA THR A 170 -14.50 -11.24 9.84
C THR A 170 -13.56 -12.42 9.62
N GLY A 171 -12.63 -12.26 8.66
CA GLY A 171 -11.65 -13.27 8.28
C GLY A 171 -12.12 -14.26 7.23
N TRP A 172 -13.35 -14.14 6.73
CA TRP A 172 -13.90 -14.98 5.67
C TRP A 172 -14.57 -14.10 4.61
N TYR A 173 -14.50 -14.51 3.35
CA TYR A 173 -15.16 -13.84 2.24
C TYR A 173 -14.78 -12.35 2.09
N ASP A 174 -13.48 -12.08 2.04
CA ASP A 174 -12.89 -10.76 1.76
C ASP A 174 -11.64 -10.90 0.89
N ILE A 175 -10.73 -9.92 0.94
CA ILE A 175 -9.48 -9.96 0.17
C ILE A 175 -8.60 -11.18 0.50
N THR A 176 -8.78 -11.85 1.63
CA THR A 176 -8.03 -13.08 1.96
C THR A 176 -8.33 -14.23 1.00
N TYR A 177 -9.43 -14.16 0.24
CA TYR A 177 -9.70 -15.06 -0.88
C TYR A 177 -8.65 -14.97 -2.00
N SER A 178 -7.93 -13.85 -2.08
CA SER A 178 -6.80 -13.64 -3.00
C SER A 178 -5.47 -14.20 -2.47
N ASN A 179 -5.44 -14.90 -1.34
CA ASN A 179 -4.20 -15.50 -0.82
C ASN A 179 -3.66 -16.61 -1.73
N GLY A 180 -2.38 -16.50 -2.13
CA GLY A 180 -1.72 -17.41 -3.04
C GLY A 180 -2.13 -17.22 -4.51
N VAL A 181 -2.83 -16.15 -4.83
CA VAL A 181 -3.30 -15.86 -6.19
C VAL A 181 -2.29 -14.95 -6.91
N LYS A 182 -2.03 -15.27 -8.18
CA LYS A 182 -1.20 -14.49 -9.09
C LYS A 182 -1.96 -13.24 -9.56
N PHE A 183 -1.21 -12.18 -9.86
CA PHE A 183 -1.80 -10.94 -10.37
C PHE A 183 -2.28 -11.11 -11.81
N SER A 184 -3.43 -10.53 -12.13
CA SER A 184 -4.01 -10.52 -13.48
C SER A 184 -4.23 -9.10 -13.96
N THR A 185 -4.07 -8.88 -15.26
CA THR A 185 -4.41 -7.63 -15.94
C THR A 185 -5.19 -7.93 -17.21
N ILE A 186 -5.69 -6.92 -17.89
CA ILE A 186 -6.48 -7.07 -19.11
C ILE A 186 -5.67 -7.74 -20.26
N ASP A 187 -4.34 -7.56 -20.27
CA ASP A 187 -3.41 -8.11 -21.27
C ASP A 187 -2.58 -9.30 -20.76
N HIS A 188 -2.69 -9.64 -19.48
CA HIS A 188 -1.98 -10.77 -18.87
C HIS A 188 -2.87 -11.43 -17.82
N ASN A 189 -3.61 -12.46 -18.19
CA ASN A 189 -4.61 -13.08 -17.32
C ASN A 189 -4.11 -14.36 -16.67
N ASN A 190 -4.15 -14.42 -15.35
CA ASN A 190 -3.92 -15.59 -14.51
C ASN A 190 -5.20 -16.10 -13.83
N ASP A 191 -6.34 -15.40 -14.00
CA ASP A 191 -7.62 -15.85 -13.49
C ASP A 191 -8.15 -17.01 -14.36
N PRO A 192 -8.66 -18.10 -13.77
CA PRO A 192 -9.33 -19.15 -14.53
C PRO A 192 -10.53 -18.66 -15.36
N ASP A 193 -11.16 -17.56 -14.96
CA ASP A 193 -12.25 -16.92 -15.69
C ASP A 193 -11.75 -15.66 -16.41
N PRO A 194 -11.62 -15.68 -17.76
CA PRO A 194 -11.14 -14.54 -18.52
C PRO A 194 -12.09 -13.34 -18.52
N ASP A 195 -13.37 -13.55 -18.25
CA ASP A 195 -14.39 -12.50 -18.26
C ASP A 195 -14.20 -11.48 -17.11
N CYS A 196 -13.48 -11.91 -16.05
CA CYS A 196 -13.21 -11.07 -14.88
C CYS A 196 -12.55 -9.74 -15.26
N GLN A 197 -11.57 -9.78 -16.18
CA GLN A 197 -10.86 -8.57 -16.60
C GLN A 197 -11.56 -7.88 -17.77
N GLN A 198 -12.08 -8.65 -18.75
CA GLN A 198 -12.56 -8.10 -20.01
C GLN A 198 -14.01 -7.65 -19.96
N ILE A 199 -14.88 -8.36 -19.25
CA ILE A 199 -16.31 -8.09 -19.20
C ILE A 199 -16.70 -7.36 -17.90
N PHE A 200 -16.15 -7.80 -16.77
CA PHE A 200 -16.52 -7.22 -15.47
C PHE A 200 -15.64 -6.04 -15.07
N HIS A 201 -14.60 -5.72 -15.87
CA HIS A 201 -13.72 -4.57 -15.70
C HIS A 201 -13.11 -4.48 -14.30
N LEU A 202 -12.61 -5.60 -13.77
CA LEU A 202 -12.06 -5.65 -12.42
C LEU A 202 -10.70 -4.95 -12.30
N GLY A 203 -10.01 -4.73 -13.43
CA GLY A 203 -8.69 -4.12 -13.42
C GLY A 203 -7.59 -5.06 -12.91
N GLY A 204 -6.38 -4.56 -12.83
CA GLY A 204 -5.27 -5.35 -12.32
C GLY A 204 -5.49 -5.75 -10.86
N TRP A 205 -5.65 -7.06 -10.62
CA TRP A 205 -5.96 -7.59 -9.30
C TRP A 205 -5.51 -9.05 -9.13
N TRP A 206 -5.49 -9.52 -7.89
CA TRP A 206 -5.30 -10.92 -7.52
C TRP A 206 -6.63 -11.65 -7.57
N SER A 207 -7.20 -11.77 -8.76
CA SER A 207 -8.52 -12.35 -8.98
C SER A 207 -8.43 -13.86 -9.19
N HIS A 208 -9.40 -14.57 -8.59
CA HIS A 208 -9.60 -16.01 -8.77
C HIS A 208 -11.11 -16.25 -8.88
N TYR A 209 -11.57 -16.63 -10.07
CA TYR A 209 -13.00 -16.63 -10.42
C TYR A 209 -13.65 -15.29 -10.07
N CYS A 210 -13.05 -14.19 -10.53
CA CYS A 210 -13.35 -12.80 -10.23
C CYS A 210 -13.19 -12.36 -8.77
N GLY A 211 -13.28 -13.28 -7.81
CA GLY A 211 -13.02 -13.01 -6.40
C GLY A 211 -14.11 -12.19 -5.70
N LEU A 212 -13.80 -11.76 -4.48
CA LEU A 212 -14.71 -11.06 -3.56
C LEU A 212 -14.38 -9.58 -3.40
N THR A 213 -13.36 -9.11 -4.11
CA THR A 213 -12.84 -7.75 -3.98
C THR A 213 -12.06 -7.36 -5.22
N SER A 214 -12.32 -6.16 -5.74
CA SER A 214 -11.42 -5.51 -6.69
C SER A 214 -11.38 -4.00 -6.43
N LEU A 215 -10.26 -3.50 -5.91
CA LEU A 215 -10.09 -2.07 -5.64
C LEU A 215 -9.51 -1.30 -6.85
N ASN A 216 -9.16 -2.00 -7.91
CA ASN A 216 -8.66 -1.42 -9.16
C ASN A 216 -9.67 -1.45 -10.30
N GLY A 217 -10.86 -1.92 -10.03
CA GLY A 217 -11.92 -2.01 -11.02
C GLY A 217 -12.43 -0.67 -11.55
N GLU A 218 -13.32 -0.74 -12.54
CA GLU A 218 -13.93 0.43 -13.14
C GLU A 218 -14.73 1.24 -12.09
N TYR A 219 -14.44 2.55 -12.03
CA TYR A 219 -15.06 3.41 -11.02
C TYR A 219 -16.54 3.63 -11.26
N THR A 220 -16.97 3.76 -12.51
CA THR A 220 -18.38 3.95 -12.93
C THR A 220 -18.81 2.83 -13.86
N PRO A 221 -18.94 1.58 -13.36
CA PRO A 221 -19.40 0.48 -14.19
C PRO A 221 -20.85 0.67 -14.62
N GLN A 222 -21.25 0.00 -15.69
CA GLN A 222 -22.65 -0.02 -16.13
C GLN A 222 -23.60 -0.62 -15.08
N LYS A 223 -23.05 -1.44 -14.19
CA LYS A 223 -23.77 -2.17 -13.15
C LYS A 223 -22.97 -2.12 -11.86
N PHE A 224 -23.61 -1.78 -10.75
CA PHE A 224 -23.04 -1.89 -9.42
C PHE A 224 -23.31 -3.27 -8.82
N GLY A 225 -22.48 -3.67 -7.91
CA GLY A 225 -22.65 -4.90 -7.14
C GLY A 225 -21.42 -5.81 -7.20
N ASP A 226 -21.62 -7.02 -6.77
CA ASP A 226 -20.61 -8.07 -6.71
C ASP A 226 -20.11 -8.45 -8.11
N GLY A 227 -18.79 -8.55 -8.25
CA GLY A 227 -18.14 -8.95 -9.50
C GLY A 227 -18.10 -7.88 -10.60
N TYR A 228 -18.46 -6.62 -10.34
CA TYR A 228 -18.44 -5.55 -11.34
C TYR A 228 -17.61 -4.35 -10.90
N GLY A 229 -16.60 -3.99 -11.70
CA GLY A 229 -15.80 -2.79 -11.50
C GLY A 229 -15.15 -2.73 -10.11
N LEU A 230 -15.13 -1.54 -9.53
CA LEU A 230 -14.59 -1.30 -8.19
C LEU A 230 -15.60 -1.71 -7.12
N PHE A 231 -15.31 -2.78 -6.38
CA PHE A 231 -16.14 -3.27 -5.28
C PHE A 231 -15.33 -3.88 -4.15
N PHE A 232 -15.96 -4.02 -2.99
CA PHE A 232 -15.41 -4.68 -1.82
C PHE A 232 -16.51 -5.38 -1.04
N THR A 233 -16.28 -6.65 -0.67
CA THR A 233 -17.17 -7.41 0.21
C THR A 233 -16.80 -7.15 1.67
N VAL A 234 -17.68 -6.47 2.39
CA VAL A 234 -17.48 -6.09 3.78
C VAL A 234 -17.89 -7.25 4.69
N ALA A 235 -16.91 -7.76 5.44
CA ALA A 235 -17.12 -8.79 6.46
C ALA A 235 -17.88 -10.04 5.97
N GLY A 236 -17.87 -10.31 4.66
CA GLY A 236 -18.61 -11.41 4.05
C GLY A 236 -20.15 -11.25 4.09
N GLN A 237 -20.65 -10.06 4.40
CA GLN A 237 -22.09 -9.83 4.62
C GLN A 237 -22.76 -9.05 3.48
N PHE A 238 -22.08 -8.06 2.93
CA PHE A 238 -22.62 -7.23 1.85
C PHE A 238 -21.50 -6.62 1.01
N VAL A 239 -21.84 -6.17 -0.18
CA VAL A 239 -20.92 -5.52 -1.11
C VAL A 239 -21.13 -4.02 -1.10
N VAL A 240 -20.04 -3.28 -1.11
CA VAL A 240 -20.02 -1.83 -1.37
C VAL A 240 -19.23 -1.53 -2.64
N ASN A 241 -19.64 -0.49 -3.36
CA ASN A 241 -18.88 0.12 -4.47
C ASN A 241 -18.27 1.44 -3.98
N PRO A 242 -17.04 1.41 -3.44
CA PRO A 242 -16.49 2.51 -2.65
C PRO A 242 -16.42 3.85 -3.40
N LYS A 243 -16.66 4.95 -2.69
CA LYS A 243 -16.38 6.32 -3.17
C LYS A 243 -14.88 6.56 -3.20
N THR A 244 -14.18 6.17 -2.14
CA THR A 244 -12.72 6.22 -2.08
C THR A 244 -12.16 4.95 -1.47
N THR A 245 -10.97 4.57 -1.90
CA THR A 245 -10.20 3.47 -1.32
C THR A 245 -8.76 3.87 -1.10
N ARG A 246 -8.12 3.24 -0.14
CA ARG A 246 -6.69 3.37 0.10
C ARG A 246 -6.11 2.04 0.56
N MET A 247 -5.02 1.63 -0.07
CA MET A 247 -4.19 0.52 0.38
C MET A 247 -2.84 1.08 0.81
N MET A 248 -2.37 0.70 1.98
CA MET A 248 -1.09 1.16 2.50
C MET A 248 -0.37 0.06 3.26
N VAL A 249 0.96 0.10 3.18
CA VAL A 249 1.83 -0.92 3.79
C VAL A 249 2.80 -0.30 4.77
N ARG A 250 3.14 -1.05 5.82
CA ARG A 250 4.24 -0.73 6.73
C ARG A 250 4.77 -2.00 7.38
N ASP A 251 5.91 -1.86 8.05
CA ASP A 251 6.43 -2.87 8.94
C ASP A 251 5.44 -3.22 10.06
N ARG A 252 5.31 -4.50 10.35
CA ARG A 252 4.48 -4.95 11.47
C ARG A 252 5.28 -4.77 12.76
N GLU A 253 4.76 -3.97 13.66
CA GLU A 253 5.32 -3.86 15.00
C GLU A 253 5.14 -5.22 15.71
N THR A 254 6.25 -5.90 15.99
CA THR A 254 6.26 -7.05 16.91
C THR A 254 5.98 -6.53 18.31
N LYS A 255 4.83 -6.90 18.84
CA LYS A 255 4.48 -6.61 20.24
C LYS A 255 5.29 -7.47 21.20
#